data_8d3bf3dc420dec1815472b4679087cb5
#
_entry.id   8d3bf3dc420dec1815472b4679087cb5
#
_cell.length_a   1.000
_cell.length_b   1.000
_cell.length_c   1.000
_cell.angle_alpha   90.00
_cell.angle_beta   90.00
_cell.angle_gamma   90.00
#
_symmetry.space_group_name_H-M   'P 1'
#
loop_
_entity.id
_entity.type
_entity.pdbx_description
1 polymer ?
#
loop_
_entity_poly.entity_id
_entity_poly.type
_entity_poly.pdbx_seq_one_letter_code
_entity_poly.pdbx_strand_id
1 'polypeptide(L)'
;MAWLRNPWGRPRFLPLVTALYIFWSVVPVVIAILFAFNDSRSRTSWEGFSMRWFYGDETLSVWHDPALQGALKHTLLLAVLCVAISVPLGVTLALGLQRWRGRGSGSINVLMLLPLVTPEIVMGVALLLLFLQIFNQIGLGTTAQTIGQITFTLSYVVVMVRGRLVSIGPEYEEAAADLGAPPHDVLFRVLLPLLSPAILASAAVVFALSIDDFVVTQYLAGDADTTTVSMLLYASARGAPTPALNALATIALFITLGTLTLVYFVYRRFAGGEDATAVAALEV
;
A
#
# COMPACT_ATOMS: atom_id res chain seq x y z
N MET A 1 -7.03 -16.24 -41.00
CA MET A 1 -6.34 -16.89 -39.87
C MET A 1 -4.80 -16.78 -39.90
N ALA A 2 -4.26 -15.68 -40.44
CA ALA A 2 -2.82 -15.38 -40.45
C ALA A 2 -2.23 -15.13 -39.05
N TRP A 3 -3.08 -14.79 -38.07
CA TRP A 3 -2.73 -14.52 -36.67
C TRP A 3 -2.18 -15.75 -35.93
N LEU A 4 -2.62 -16.95 -36.23
CA LEU A 4 -2.13 -18.19 -35.62
C LEU A 4 -0.78 -18.67 -36.19
N ARG A 5 -0.32 -18.08 -37.27
CA ARG A 5 0.93 -18.49 -37.96
C ARG A 5 2.17 -17.67 -37.56
N ASN A 6 1.97 -16.53 -36.87
CA ASN A 6 3.09 -15.69 -36.40
C ASN A 6 2.95 -15.43 -34.89
N PRO A 7 3.56 -16.26 -34.02
CA PRO A 7 3.51 -16.10 -32.59
C PRO A 7 4.19 -14.81 -32.09
N TRP A 8 5.00 -14.17 -32.93
CA TRP A 8 5.69 -12.91 -32.67
C TRP A 8 4.95 -11.69 -33.22
N GLY A 9 3.86 -11.89 -33.94
CA GLY A 9 3.00 -10.80 -34.42
C GLY A 9 2.25 -10.18 -33.23
N ARG A 10 2.27 -8.84 -33.11
CA ARG A 10 1.52 -8.10 -32.07
C ARG A 10 0.01 -8.45 -32.20
N PRO A 11 -0.59 -9.19 -31.27
CA PRO A 11 -1.98 -9.57 -31.36
C PRO A 11 -2.86 -8.34 -31.08
N ARG A 12 -3.47 -7.78 -32.12
CA ARG A 12 -4.36 -6.61 -32.01
C ARG A 12 -5.56 -6.81 -31.08
N PHE A 13 -5.88 -8.05 -30.79
CA PHE A 13 -6.98 -8.41 -29.87
C PHE A 13 -6.63 -8.19 -28.39
N LEU A 14 -5.38 -8.46 -27.96
CA LEU A 14 -4.97 -8.28 -26.57
C LEU A 14 -5.10 -6.83 -26.06
N PRO A 15 -4.61 -5.81 -26.78
CA PRO A 15 -4.79 -4.42 -26.35
C PRO A 15 -6.27 -4.04 -26.22
N LEU A 16 -7.14 -4.53 -27.11
CA LEU A 16 -8.58 -4.28 -27.02
C LEU A 16 -9.17 -4.89 -25.76
N VAL A 17 -8.87 -6.15 -25.46
CA VAL A 17 -9.35 -6.85 -24.25
C VAL A 17 -8.85 -6.14 -23.00
N THR A 18 -7.56 -5.77 -22.99
CA THR A 18 -6.96 -5.03 -21.87
C THR A 18 -7.64 -3.67 -21.67
N ALA A 19 -7.87 -2.92 -22.75
CA ALA A 19 -8.55 -1.63 -22.67
C ALA A 19 -9.99 -1.76 -22.17
N LEU A 20 -10.74 -2.75 -22.64
CA LEU A 20 -12.10 -3.03 -22.17
C LEU A 20 -12.11 -3.44 -20.68
N TYR A 21 -11.16 -4.25 -20.26
CA TYR A 21 -11.03 -4.66 -18.86
C TYR A 21 -10.72 -3.46 -17.96
N ILE A 22 -9.74 -2.62 -18.34
CA ILE A 22 -9.41 -1.40 -17.61
C ILE A 22 -10.61 -0.47 -17.52
N PHE A 23 -11.28 -0.23 -18.65
CA PHE A 23 -12.49 0.60 -18.69
C PHE A 23 -13.57 0.05 -17.74
N TRP A 24 -13.87 -1.24 -17.81
CA TRP A 24 -14.83 -1.90 -16.92
C TRP A 24 -14.47 -1.76 -15.45
N SER A 25 -13.19 -1.89 -15.09
CA SER A 25 -12.71 -1.79 -13.71
C SER A 25 -12.76 -0.36 -13.17
N VAL A 26 -12.53 0.64 -14.02
CA VAL A 26 -12.47 2.06 -13.62
C VAL A 26 -13.85 2.68 -13.52
N VAL A 27 -14.82 2.24 -14.34
CA VAL A 27 -16.18 2.83 -14.38
C VAL A 27 -16.85 2.91 -12.99
N PRO A 28 -16.90 1.87 -12.15
CA PRO A 28 -17.53 1.97 -10.83
C PRO A 28 -16.85 3.01 -9.92
N VAL A 29 -15.52 3.13 -10.01
CA VAL A 29 -14.75 4.11 -9.24
C VAL A 29 -15.09 5.54 -9.68
N VAL A 30 -15.15 5.77 -10.99
CA VAL A 30 -15.55 7.07 -11.54
C VAL A 30 -16.99 7.43 -11.15
N ILE A 31 -17.90 6.46 -11.17
CA ILE A 31 -19.28 6.66 -10.71
C ILE A 31 -19.30 7.05 -9.23
N ALA A 32 -18.55 6.35 -8.37
CA ALA A 32 -18.47 6.68 -6.95
C ALA A 32 -17.94 8.10 -6.72
N ILE A 33 -16.89 8.49 -7.47
CA ILE A 33 -16.33 9.85 -7.43
C ILE A 33 -17.37 10.87 -7.91
N LEU A 34 -18.08 10.63 -9.00
CA LEU A 34 -19.13 11.53 -9.49
C LEU A 34 -20.22 11.72 -8.43
N PHE A 35 -20.69 10.64 -7.81
CA PHE A 35 -21.71 10.71 -6.77
C PHE A 35 -21.22 11.39 -5.48
N ALA A 36 -19.91 11.49 -5.25
CA ALA A 36 -19.36 12.33 -4.18
C ALA A 36 -19.66 13.82 -4.38
N PHE A 37 -19.85 14.26 -5.63
CA PHE A 37 -20.19 15.63 -6.01
C PHE A 37 -21.67 15.84 -6.29
N ASN A 38 -22.54 14.84 -6.06
CA ASN A 38 -23.98 14.95 -6.26
C ASN A 38 -24.63 15.76 -5.11
N ASP A 39 -25.50 16.70 -5.43
CA ASP A 39 -26.21 17.50 -4.41
C ASP A 39 -27.30 16.71 -3.67
N SER A 40 -27.80 15.64 -4.28
CA SER A 40 -28.84 14.79 -3.70
C SER A 40 -28.30 13.88 -2.58
N ARG A 41 -29.20 13.55 -1.63
CA ARG A 41 -29.00 12.44 -0.71
C ARG A 41 -29.23 11.07 -1.36
N SER A 42 -29.79 11.04 -2.57
CA SER A 42 -30.03 9.82 -3.33
C SER A 42 -28.72 9.31 -3.95
N ARG A 43 -28.61 7.99 -4.07
CA ARG A 43 -27.49 7.28 -4.73
C ARG A 43 -27.74 6.98 -6.19
N THR A 44 -28.98 7.14 -6.62
CA THR A 44 -29.43 6.72 -7.95
C THR A 44 -29.87 7.88 -8.84
N SER A 45 -30.19 9.03 -8.23
CA SER A 45 -30.57 10.23 -8.97
C SER A 45 -29.47 11.29 -8.86
N TRP A 46 -29.09 11.84 -10.01
CA TRP A 46 -28.21 12.98 -10.10
C TRP A 46 -29.05 14.27 -10.09
N GLU A 47 -28.84 15.14 -9.12
CA GLU A 47 -29.59 16.39 -8.94
C GLU A 47 -28.75 17.63 -9.23
N GLY A 48 -27.45 17.48 -9.43
CA GLY A 48 -26.55 18.60 -9.74
C GLY A 48 -25.19 18.42 -9.12
N PHE A 49 -24.26 19.29 -9.54
CA PHE A 49 -22.91 19.34 -8.98
C PHE A 49 -22.88 20.16 -7.69
N SER A 50 -22.34 19.59 -6.63
CA SER A 50 -22.19 20.29 -5.34
C SER A 50 -20.98 19.75 -4.58
N MET A 51 -20.35 20.61 -3.77
CA MET A 51 -19.33 20.24 -2.79
C MET A 51 -19.92 19.95 -1.40
N ARG A 52 -21.23 19.77 -1.34
CA ARG A 52 -21.98 19.64 -0.10
C ARG A 52 -21.41 18.60 0.85
N TRP A 53 -21.05 17.41 0.32
CA TRP A 53 -20.59 16.29 1.14
C TRP A 53 -19.14 16.41 1.60
N PHE A 54 -18.38 17.31 0.99
CA PHE A 54 -17.01 17.58 1.43
C PHE A 54 -17.00 18.57 2.60
N TYR A 55 -17.70 19.72 2.49
CA TYR A 55 -17.69 20.76 3.51
C TYR A 55 -18.99 21.60 3.62
N GLY A 56 -19.94 21.43 2.71
CA GLY A 56 -21.12 22.31 2.63
C GLY A 56 -22.27 21.93 3.55
N ASP A 57 -22.37 20.69 3.99
CA ASP A 57 -23.41 20.26 4.95
C ASP A 57 -22.85 20.36 6.37
N GLU A 58 -23.55 21.10 7.24
CA GLU A 58 -23.10 21.40 8.62
C GLU A 58 -23.06 20.16 9.54
N THR A 59 -23.67 19.05 9.15
CA THR A 59 -23.79 17.85 10.00
C THR A 59 -23.26 16.58 9.36
N LEU A 60 -23.38 16.46 8.05
CA LEU A 60 -23.14 15.18 7.34
C LEU A 60 -21.92 15.26 6.39
N SER A 61 -21.29 16.43 6.21
CA SER A 61 -20.10 16.51 5.38
C SER A 61 -18.88 15.90 6.07
N VAL A 62 -17.90 15.48 5.27
CA VAL A 62 -16.64 14.92 5.81
C VAL A 62 -15.94 15.91 6.75
N TRP A 63 -16.10 17.21 6.52
CA TRP A 63 -15.46 18.24 7.36
C TRP A 63 -16.17 18.51 8.68
N HIS A 64 -17.46 18.18 8.81
CA HIS A 64 -18.24 18.48 10.01
C HIS A 64 -18.65 17.22 10.80
N ASP A 65 -18.66 16.04 10.16
CA ASP A 65 -18.95 14.77 10.84
C ASP A 65 -17.70 14.27 11.58
N PRO A 66 -17.71 14.24 12.95
CA PRO A 66 -16.56 13.78 13.73
C PRO A 66 -16.17 12.33 13.45
N ALA A 67 -17.14 11.46 13.11
CA ALA A 67 -16.87 10.05 12.84
C ALA A 67 -16.12 9.89 11.52
N LEU A 68 -16.52 10.62 10.47
CA LEU A 68 -15.82 10.61 9.16
C LEU A 68 -14.42 11.20 9.27
N GLN A 69 -14.26 12.31 10.00
CA GLN A 69 -12.96 12.90 10.27
C GLN A 69 -12.06 11.97 11.09
N GLY A 70 -12.62 11.38 12.14
CA GLY A 70 -11.92 10.44 13.01
C GLY A 70 -11.37 9.27 12.19
N ALA A 71 -12.22 8.66 11.38
CA ALA A 71 -11.84 7.54 10.52
C ALA A 71 -10.73 7.91 9.51
N LEU A 72 -10.83 9.09 8.88
CA LEU A 72 -9.80 9.55 7.96
C LEU A 72 -8.45 9.77 8.66
N LYS A 73 -8.48 10.48 9.81
CA LYS A 73 -7.27 10.74 10.61
C LYS A 73 -6.64 9.45 11.11
N HIS A 74 -7.46 8.51 11.59
CA HIS A 74 -6.98 7.23 12.09
C HIS A 74 -6.37 6.37 10.98
N THR A 75 -7.01 6.30 9.81
CA THR A 75 -6.47 5.61 8.64
C THR A 75 -5.10 6.16 8.23
N LEU A 76 -4.97 7.50 8.16
CA LEU A 76 -3.70 8.13 7.81
C LEU A 76 -2.63 7.93 8.89
N LEU A 77 -3.01 7.98 10.17
CA LEU A 77 -2.12 7.67 11.28
C LEU A 77 -1.56 6.24 11.18
N LEU A 78 -2.42 5.25 10.96
CA LEU A 78 -2.01 3.86 10.77
C LEU A 78 -1.07 3.72 9.58
N ALA A 79 -1.40 4.33 8.43
CA ALA A 79 -0.57 4.26 7.23
C ALA A 79 0.83 4.85 7.46
N VAL A 80 0.92 6.00 8.13
CA VAL A 80 2.20 6.62 8.47
C VAL A 80 3.00 5.77 9.46
N LEU A 81 2.36 5.24 10.51
CA LEU A 81 3.01 4.37 11.50
C LEU A 81 3.51 3.08 10.84
N CYS A 82 2.69 2.47 9.98
CA CYS A 82 3.10 1.29 9.21
C CYS A 82 4.32 1.55 8.35
N VAL A 83 4.34 2.63 7.58
CA VAL A 83 5.49 2.99 6.75
C VAL A 83 6.72 3.25 7.62
N ALA A 84 6.56 4.07 8.68
CA ALA A 84 7.66 4.45 9.57
C ALA A 84 8.33 3.27 10.27
N ILE A 85 7.59 2.19 10.52
CA ILE A 85 8.10 1.00 11.22
C ILE A 85 8.45 -0.12 10.25
N SER A 86 7.54 -0.49 9.32
CA SER A 86 7.76 -1.62 8.41
C SER A 86 8.92 -1.38 7.45
N VAL A 87 9.09 -0.15 6.96
CA VAL A 87 10.14 0.11 5.96
C VAL A 87 11.54 -0.03 6.56
N PRO A 88 11.91 0.64 7.67
CA PRO A 88 13.23 0.44 8.27
C PRO A 88 13.47 -1.00 8.72
N LEU A 89 12.48 -1.64 9.36
CA LEU A 89 12.58 -3.03 9.77
C LEU A 89 12.73 -3.98 8.58
N GLY A 90 11.95 -3.79 7.53
CA GLY A 90 12.02 -4.61 6.33
C GLY A 90 13.34 -4.46 5.57
N VAL A 91 13.87 -3.25 5.48
CA VAL A 91 15.20 -2.99 4.90
C VAL A 91 16.29 -3.70 5.70
N THR A 92 16.30 -3.56 7.03
CA THR A 92 17.29 -4.22 7.88
C THR A 92 17.21 -5.74 7.82
N LEU A 93 15.98 -6.29 7.80
CA LEU A 93 15.76 -7.72 7.63
C LEU A 93 16.20 -8.19 6.24
N ALA A 94 15.89 -7.45 5.17
CA ALA A 94 16.30 -7.79 3.81
C ALA A 94 17.82 -7.89 3.69
N LEU A 95 18.54 -6.89 4.24
CA LEU A 95 20.01 -6.87 4.28
C LEU A 95 20.58 -8.02 5.10
N GLY A 96 20.00 -8.27 6.29
CA GLY A 96 20.44 -9.36 7.16
C GLY A 96 20.22 -10.74 6.53
N LEU A 97 19.03 -10.99 5.97
CA LEU A 97 18.69 -12.26 5.34
C LEU A 97 19.48 -12.53 4.06
N GLN A 98 19.84 -11.49 3.29
CA GLN A 98 20.64 -11.64 2.07
C GLN A 98 22.06 -12.12 2.38
N ARG A 99 22.61 -11.68 3.49
CA ARG A 99 23.98 -12.01 3.92
C ARG A 99 24.07 -13.27 4.78
N TRP A 100 22.95 -13.69 5.35
CA TRP A 100 22.93 -14.82 6.27
C TRP A 100 22.95 -16.17 5.53
N ARG A 101 24.07 -16.89 5.64
CA ARG A 101 24.29 -18.22 5.10
C ARG A 101 24.27 -19.32 6.17
N GLY A 102 23.81 -19.00 7.39
CA GLY A 102 23.80 -19.96 8.52
C GLY A 102 22.67 -20.99 8.44
N ARG A 103 22.75 -21.98 9.33
CA ARG A 103 21.68 -22.98 9.54
C ARG A 103 20.39 -22.24 9.92
N GLY A 104 19.28 -22.56 9.24
CA GLY A 104 17.97 -21.90 9.45
C GLY A 104 17.65 -20.75 8.49
N SER A 105 18.58 -20.27 7.65
CA SER A 105 18.32 -19.22 6.65
C SER A 105 17.15 -19.58 5.74
N GLY A 106 17.06 -20.85 5.29
CA GLY A 106 15.94 -21.33 4.46
C GLY A 106 14.59 -21.23 5.17
N SER A 107 14.52 -21.66 6.43
CA SER A 107 13.28 -21.64 7.21
C SER A 107 12.79 -20.20 7.46
N ILE A 108 13.69 -19.28 7.78
CA ILE A 108 13.30 -17.87 7.98
C ILE A 108 12.88 -17.22 6.67
N ASN A 109 13.52 -17.55 5.55
CA ASN A 109 13.08 -17.08 4.24
C ASN A 109 11.64 -17.54 3.92
N VAL A 110 11.29 -18.78 4.24
CA VAL A 110 9.91 -19.28 4.08
C VAL A 110 8.98 -18.56 5.05
N LEU A 111 9.38 -18.37 6.31
CA LEU A 111 8.58 -17.68 7.32
C LEU A 111 8.24 -16.24 6.90
N MET A 112 9.19 -15.54 6.27
CA MET A 112 8.96 -14.17 5.76
C MET A 112 7.95 -14.12 4.60
N LEU A 113 7.74 -15.22 3.89
CA LEU A 113 6.76 -15.29 2.81
C LEU A 113 5.36 -15.72 3.30
N LEU A 114 5.24 -16.32 4.49
CA LEU A 114 3.96 -16.81 5.01
C LEU A 114 2.86 -15.74 5.05
N PRO A 115 3.11 -14.50 5.52
CA PRO A 115 2.07 -13.48 5.53
C PRO A 115 1.53 -13.13 4.14
N LEU A 116 2.34 -13.25 3.09
CA LEU A 116 1.91 -12.97 1.71
C LEU A 116 0.97 -14.04 1.13
N VAL A 117 1.04 -15.25 1.66
CA VAL A 117 0.24 -16.40 1.17
C VAL A 117 -0.93 -16.68 2.10
N THR A 118 -0.86 -16.21 3.34
CA THR A 118 -1.92 -16.43 4.35
C THR A 118 -3.17 -15.61 3.98
N PRO A 119 -4.36 -16.22 3.95
CA PRO A 119 -5.60 -15.46 3.79
C PRO A 119 -5.75 -14.40 4.90
N GLU A 120 -6.06 -13.17 4.52
CA GLU A 120 -6.13 -12.04 5.46
C GLU A 120 -7.06 -12.29 6.64
N ILE A 121 -8.21 -12.95 6.40
CA ILE A 121 -9.17 -13.30 7.46
C ILE A 121 -8.51 -14.23 8.50
N VAL A 122 -7.76 -15.24 8.03
CA VAL A 122 -7.07 -16.18 8.93
C VAL A 122 -6.03 -15.44 9.77
N MET A 123 -5.30 -14.53 9.15
CA MET A 123 -4.31 -13.69 9.84
C MET A 123 -4.97 -12.76 10.85
N GLY A 124 -6.06 -12.08 10.48
CA GLY A 124 -6.81 -11.19 11.37
C GLY A 124 -7.33 -11.92 12.60
N VAL A 125 -7.94 -13.11 12.42
CA VAL A 125 -8.41 -13.94 13.53
C VAL A 125 -7.28 -14.45 14.39
N ALA A 126 -6.18 -14.92 13.79
CA ALA A 126 -5.01 -15.41 14.52
C ALA A 126 -4.38 -14.31 15.37
N LEU A 127 -4.25 -13.09 14.83
CA LEU A 127 -3.75 -11.93 15.56
C LEU A 127 -4.71 -11.52 16.70
N LEU A 128 -6.01 -11.52 16.45
CA LEU A 128 -7.00 -11.27 17.50
C LEU A 128 -6.83 -12.24 18.68
N LEU A 129 -6.76 -13.55 18.39
CA LEU A 129 -6.54 -14.56 19.42
C LEU A 129 -5.20 -14.38 20.13
N LEU A 130 -4.15 -14.02 19.41
CA LEU A 130 -2.83 -13.73 19.96
C LEU A 130 -2.89 -12.59 20.98
N PHE A 131 -3.55 -11.48 20.64
CA PHE A 131 -3.69 -10.33 21.56
C PHE A 131 -4.60 -10.65 22.73
N LEU A 132 -5.69 -11.39 22.54
CA LEU A 132 -6.60 -11.73 23.64
C LEU A 132 -6.05 -12.79 24.60
N GLN A 133 -5.25 -13.75 24.12
CA GLN A 133 -4.82 -14.91 24.91
C GLN A 133 -3.36 -14.81 25.40
N ILE A 134 -2.47 -14.23 24.59
CA ILE A 134 -1.02 -14.21 24.88
C ILE A 134 -0.55 -12.81 25.26
N PHE A 135 -0.89 -11.82 24.47
CA PHE A 135 -0.48 -10.42 24.68
C PHE A 135 -1.64 -9.57 25.22
N ASN A 136 -2.39 -10.09 26.19
CA ASN A 136 -3.55 -9.43 26.78
C ASN A 136 -3.26 -8.06 27.44
N GLN A 137 -1.99 -7.74 27.66
CA GLN A 137 -1.54 -6.43 28.12
C GLN A 137 -1.62 -5.35 27.04
N ILE A 138 -1.64 -5.77 25.77
CA ILE A 138 -1.82 -4.87 24.62
C ILE A 138 -3.31 -4.90 24.28
N GLY A 139 -4.04 -3.84 24.68
CA GLY A 139 -5.45 -3.69 24.33
C GLY A 139 -5.65 -3.63 22.81
N LEU A 140 -6.84 -4.06 22.36
CA LEU A 140 -7.25 -3.85 20.97
C LEU A 140 -7.32 -2.35 20.68
N GLY A 141 -7.15 -1.96 19.42
CA GLY A 141 -7.15 -0.57 18.96
C GLY A 141 -5.88 -0.22 18.19
N THR A 142 -5.49 1.04 18.17
CA THR A 142 -4.42 1.59 17.33
C THR A 142 -3.12 0.79 17.41
N THR A 143 -2.68 0.40 18.62
CA THR A 143 -1.43 -0.35 18.78
C THR A 143 -1.53 -1.76 18.19
N ALA A 144 -2.63 -2.47 18.47
CA ALA A 144 -2.87 -3.81 17.94
C ALA A 144 -3.00 -3.77 16.41
N GLN A 145 -3.77 -2.80 15.87
CA GLN A 145 -3.92 -2.57 14.44
C GLN A 145 -2.56 -2.29 13.77
N THR A 146 -1.75 -1.40 14.36
CA THR A 146 -0.42 -1.09 13.83
C THR A 146 0.48 -2.33 13.77
N ILE A 147 0.56 -3.11 14.87
CA ILE A 147 1.36 -4.35 14.91
C ILE A 147 0.82 -5.37 13.90
N GLY A 148 -0.50 -5.50 13.82
CA GLY A 148 -1.16 -6.39 12.86
C GLY A 148 -0.80 -6.05 11.42
N GLN A 149 -0.92 -4.78 11.04
CA GLN A 149 -0.56 -4.31 9.71
C GLN A 149 0.95 -4.48 9.41
N ILE A 150 1.83 -4.19 10.37
CA ILE A 150 3.27 -4.42 10.23
C ILE A 150 3.56 -5.89 9.92
N THR A 151 2.84 -6.83 10.54
CA THR A 151 3.08 -8.26 10.39
C THR A 151 3.01 -8.72 8.92
N PHE A 152 2.10 -8.18 8.12
CA PHE A 152 2.03 -8.54 6.70
C PHE A 152 2.79 -7.56 5.78
N THR A 153 2.78 -6.27 6.08
CA THR A 153 3.45 -5.27 5.23
C THR A 153 4.97 -5.42 5.24
N LEU A 154 5.54 -5.88 6.34
CA LEU A 154 6.96 -6.16 6.46
C LEU A 154 7.48 -7.11 5.38
N SER A 155 6.70 -8.14 5.06
CA SER A 155 7.04 -9.13 4.03
C SER A 155 7.16 -8.50 2.65
N TYR A 156 6.29 -7.55 2.31
CA TYR A 156 6.37 -6.81 1.03
C TYR A 156 7.67 -6.01 0.94
N VAL A 157 8.04 -5.30 2.01
CA VAL A 157 9.31 -4.55 2.04
C VAL A 157 10.50 -5.47 1.85
N VAL A 158 10.55 -6.58 2.60
CA VAL A 158 11.65 -7.56 2.49
C VAL A 158 11.78 -8.10 1.08
N VAL A 159 10.68 -8.50 0.45
CA VAL A 159 10.71 -9.06 -0.91
C VAL A 159 11.18 -8.03 -1.93
N MET A 160 10.65 -6.80 -1.87
CA MET A 160 11.01 -5.74 -2.82
C MET A 160 12.47 -5.31 -2.69
N VAL A 161 12.94 -5.10 -1.47
CA VAL A 161 14.32 -4.69 -1.21
C VAL A 161 15.30 -5.80 -1.56
N ARG A 162 14.99 -7.07 -1.23
CA ARG A 162 15.83 -8.20 -1.65
C ARG A 162 15.86 -8.40 -3.15
N GLY A 163 14.73 -8.22 -3.84
CA GLY A 163 14.71 -8.24 -5.30
C GLY A 163 15.70 -7.23 -5.91
N ARG A 164 15.76 -6.03 -5.35
CA ARG A 164 16.72 -5.01 -5.77
C ARG A 164 18.16 -5.37 -5.38
N LEU A 165 18.39 -5.89 -4.18
CA LEU A 165 19.73 -6.35 -3.75
C LEU A 165 20.31 -7.40 -4.69
N VAL A 166 19.48 -8.37 -5.11
CA VAL A 166 19.90 -9.40 -6.07
C VAL A 166 20.24 -8.78 -7.43
N SER A 167 19.47 -7.78 -7.88
CA SER A 167 19.71 -7.12 -9.17
C SER A 167 20.95 -6.23 -9.20
N ILE A 168 21.34 -5.64 -8.05
CA ILE A 168 22.54 -4.81 -7.92
C ILE A 168 23.80 -5.68 -7.95
N GLY A 169 23.74 -6.87 -7.34
CA GLY A 169 24.91 -7.73 -7.17
C GLY A 169 25.85 -7.26 -6.05
N PRO A 170 26.92 -8.04 -5.75
CA PRO A 170 27.89 -7.72 -4.72
C PRO A 170 29.00 -6.77 -5.19
N GLU A 171 29.13 -6.52 -6.49
CA GLU A 171 30.31 -5.87 -7.11
C GLU A 171 30.55 -4.45 -6.57
N TYR A 172 29.48 -3.71 -6.27
CA TYR A 172 29.59 -2.36 -5.72
C TYR A 172 30.12 -2.35 -4.28
N GLU A 173 29.72 -3.35 -3.48
CA GLU A 173 30.19 -3.50 -2.09
C GLU A 173 31.67 -3.94 -2.08
N GLU A 174 32.04 -4.88 -2.96
CA GLU A 174 33.42 -5.37 -3.11
C GLU A 174 34.34 -4.28 -3.60
N ALA A 175 33.97 -3.51 -4.62
CA ALA A 175 34.76 -2.39 -5.11
C ALA A 175 34.95 -1.29 -4.05
N ALA A 176 33.95 -0.98 -3.24
CA ALA A 176 34.08 -0.02 -2.16
C ALA A 176 35.02 -0.55 -1.05
N ALA A 177 34.96 -1.85 -0.73
CA ALA A 177 35.84 -2.48 0.23
C ALA A 177 37.29 -2.51 -0.26
N ASP A 178 37.54 -2.77 -1.54
CA ASP A 178 38.86 -2.73 -2.16
C ASP A 178 39.52 -1.33 -2.11
N LEU A 179 38.68 -0.29 -2.14
CA LEU A 179 39.12 1.10 -1.92
C LEU A 179 39.31 1.45 -0.43
N GLY A 180 39.15 0.49 0.48
CA GLY A 180 39.37 0.66 1.90
C GLY A 180 38.20 1.27 2.67
N ALA A 181 36.99 1.32 2.07
CA ALA A 181 35.80 1.84 2.75
C ALA A 181 35.41 0.93 3.93
N PRO A 182 35.17 1.48 5.12
CA PRO A 182 34.68 0.70 6.25
C PRO A 182 33.21 0.25 6.01
N PRO A 183 32.74 -0.83 6.65
CA PRO A 183 31.43 -1.42 6.40
C PRO A 183 30.24 -0.44 6.53
N HIS A 184 30.33 0.53 7.45
CA HIS A 184 29.26 1.53 7.60
C HIS A 184 29.21 2.50 6.41
N ASP A 185 30.37 2.88 5.83
CA ASP A 185 30.41 3.73 4.63
C ASP A 185 29.88 2.97 3.41
N VAL A 186 30.22 1.71 3.27
CA VAL A 186 29.65 0.83 2.23
C VAL A 186 28.13 0.80 2.34
N LEU A 187 27.60 0.62 3.56
CA LEU A 187 26.15 0.58 3.79
C LEU A 187 25.49 1.93 3.48
N PHE A 188 25.94 3.03 4.09
CA PHE A 188 25.24 4.31 4.01
C PHE A 188 25.54 5.12 2.76
N ARG A 189 26.73 4.98 2.16
CA ARG A 189 27.16 5.78 0.99
C ARG A 189 27.05 5.04 -0.34
N VAL A 190 26.99 3.70 -0.32
CA VAL A 190 26.92 2.89 -1.55
C VAL A 190 25.58 2.15 -1.59
N LEU A 191 25.31 1.29 -0.62
CA LEU A 191 24.21 0.34 -0.73
C LEU A 191 22.84 0.99 -0.54
N LEU A 192 22.64 1.80 0.52
CA LEU A 192 21.35 2.47 0.76
C LEU A 192 20.95 3.44 -0.36
N PRO A 193 21.85 4.25 -0.95
CA PRO A 193 21.52 5.04 -2.13
C PRO A 193 21.08 4.18 -3.33
N LEU A 194 21.75 3.07 -3.61
CA LEU A 194 21.38 2.12 -4.69
C LEU A 194 20.04 1.40 -4.41
N LEU A 195 19.68 1.22 -3.13
CA LEU A 195 18.41 0.64 -2.70
C LEU A 195 17.29 1.67 -2.58
N SER A 196 17.60 2.97 -2.59
CA SER A 196 16.60 4.02 -2.37
C SER A 196 15.36 3.91 -3.28
N PRO A 197 15.46 3.52 -4.55
CA PRO A 197 14.30 3.31 -5.40
C PRO A 197 13.38 2.20 -4.89
N ALA A 198 13.93 1.07 -4.47
CA ALA A 198 13.15 -0.05 -3.93
C ALA A 198 12.57 0.27 -2.55
N ILE A 199 13.30 1.03 -1.74
CA ILE A 199 12.83 1.51 -0.42
C ILE A 199 11.64 2.46 -0.61
N LEU A 200 11.73 3.43 -1.52
CA LEU A 200 10.63 4.35 -1.83
C LEU A 200 9.42 3.62 -2.40
N ALA A 201 9.64 2.69 -3.33
CA ALA A 201 8.57 1.87 -3.89
C ALA A 201 7.89 1.01 -2.81
N SER A 202 8.66 0.39 -1.92
CA SER A 202 8.10 -0.39 -0.81
C SER A 202 7.32 0.48 0.17
N ALA A 203 7.78 1.69 0.47
CA ALA A 203 7.05 2.65 1.30
C ALA A 203 5.70 3.02 0.69
N ALA A 204 5.66 3.26 -0.63
CA ALA A 204 4.43 3.54 -1.35
C ALA A 204 3.44 2.36 -1.31
N VAL A 205 3.93 1.13 -1.49
CA VAL A 205 3.11 -0.08 -1.40
C VAL A 205 2.57 -0.28 0.02
N VAL A 206 3.41 -0.15 1.05
CA VAL A 206 2.98 -0.26 2.46
C VAL A 206 1.92 0.79 2.79
N PHE A 207 2.10 2.02 2.34
CA PHE A 207 1.13 3.10 2.53
C PHE A 207 -0.23 2.76 1.89
N ALA A 208 -0.22 2.31 0.65
CA ALA A 208 -1.44 1.94 -0.07
C ALA A 208 -2.14 0.74 0.59
N LEU A 209 -1.40 -0.32 0.93
CA LEU A 209 -1.94 -1.49 1.63
C LEU A 209 -2.54 -1.14 2.99
N SER A 210 -1.91 -0.24 3.74
CA SER A 210 -2.41 0.18 5.05
C SER A 210 -3.72 0.98 4.96
N ILE A 211 -3.87 1.83 3.95
CA ILE A 211 -5.13 2.59 3.73
C ILE A 211 -6.28 1.65 3.33
N ASP A 212 -5.99 0.66 2.51
CA ASP A 212 -6.99 -0.27 1.97
C ASP A 212 -7.36 -1.38 2.97
N ASP A 213 -6.51 -1.65 3.96
CA ASP A 213 -6.73 -2.74 4.91
C ASP A 213 -8.03 -2.55 5.70
N PHE A 214 -8.92 -3.51 5.50
CA PHE A 214 -10.17 -3.65 6.25
C PHE A 214 -10.09 -4.80 7.25
N VAL A 215 -9.53 -5.93 6.82
CA VAL A 215 -9.69 -7.19 7.55
C VAL A 215 -8.93 -7.18 8.86
N VAL A 216 -7.63 -6.88 8.82
CA VAL A 216 -6.79 -6.86 10.03
C VAL A 216 -7.22 -5.74 10.96
N THR A 217 -7.51 -4.54 10.41
CA THR A 217 -7.98 -3.41 11.21
C THR A 217 -9.32 -3.67 11.87
N GLN A 218 -10.27 -4.35 11.21
CA GLN A 218 -11.57 -4.70 11.76
C GLN A 218 -11.48 -5.69 12.93
N TYR A 219 -10.64 -6.75 12.80
CA TYR A 219 -10.47 -7.72 13.88
C TYR A 219 -9.73 -7.17 15.09
N LEU A 220 -8.84 -6.19 14.89
CA LEU A 220 -8.03 -5.59 15.94
C LEU A 220 -8.57 -4.23 16.43
N ALA A 221 -9.75 -3.82 15.96
CA ALA A 221 -10.39 -2.60 16.40
C ALA A 221 -10.73 -2.67 17.89
N GLY A 222 -10.53 -1.56 18.58
CA GLY A 222 -10.98 -1.35 19.95
C GLY A 222 -12.27 -0.53 19.98
N ASP A 223 -12.16 0.71 20.40
CA ASP A 223 -13.28 1.66 20.49
C ASP A 223 -13.59 2.34 19.15
N ALA A 224 -14.61 3.19 19.14
CA ALA A 224 -15.05 3.94 17.94
C ALA A 224 -13.94 4.79 17.32
N ASP A 225 -13.00 5.29 18.11
CA ASP A 225 -11.87 6.11 17.66
C ASP A 225 -10.84 5.31 16.84
N THR A 226 -10.94 3.99 16.84
CA THR A 226 -10.07 3.08 16.06
C THR A 226 -10.68 2.62 14.73
N THR A 227 -11.79 3.26 14.34
CA THR A 227 -12.47 2.97 13.07
C THR A 227 -11.71 3.59 11.90
N THR A 228 -11.49 2.80 10.84
CA THR A 228 -10.85 3.25 9.60
C THR A 228 -11.88 3.58 8.51
N VAL A 229 -11.42 4.27 7.45
CA VAL A 229 -12.25 4.57 6.26
C VAL A 229 -12.77 3.28 5.63
N SER A 230 -11.92 2.27 5.45
CA SER A 230 -12.29 0.96 4.89
C SER A 230 -13.38 0.27 5.73
N MET A 231 -13.31 0.36 7.07
CA MET A 231 -14.34 -0.17 7.97
C MET A 231 -15.67 0.56 7.80
N LEU A 232 -15.67 1.89 7.71
CA LEU A 232 -16.89 2.67 7.47
C LEU A 232 -17.52 2.36 6.11
N LEU A 233 -16.72 2.26 5.06
CA LEU A 233 -17.18 1.91 3.72
C LEU A 233 -17.83 0.52 3.71
N TYR A 234 -17.20 -0.46 4.36
CA TYR A 234 -17.75 -1.82 4.44
C TYR A 234 -19.04 -1.89 5.26
N ALA A 235 -19.09 -1.22 6.42
CA ALA A 235 -20.29 -1.15 7.23
C ALA A 235 -21.45 -0.49 6.48
N SER A 236 -21.17 0.57 5.73
CA SER A 236 -22.16 1.29 4.94
C SER A 236 -22.68 0.50 3.73
N ALA A 237 -21.88 -0.38 3.16
CA ALA A 237 -22.31 -1.25 2.06
C ALA A 237 -23.46 -2.18 2.47
N ARG A 238 -23.55 -2.52 3.77
CA ARG A 238 -24.61 -3.35 4.36
C ARG A 238 -25.81 -2.55 4.93
N GLY A 239 -25.60 -1.26 5.18
CA GLY A 239 -26.60 -0.36 5.73
C GLY A 239 -27.14 0.62 4.69
N ALA A 240 -27.32 1.86 5.13
CA ALA A 240 -27.70 2.97 4.26
C ALA A 240 -26.48 3.87 3.99
N PRO A 241 -25.64 3.63 2.97
CA PRO A 241 -24.52 4.51 2.68
C PRO A 241 -25.02 5.93 2.34
N THR A 242 -24.38 6.92 2.93
CA THR A 242 -24.63 8.33 2.62
C THR A 242 -23.66 8.77 1.50
N PRO A 243 -24.01 9.75 0.65
CA PRO A 243 -23.07 10.30 -0.31
C PRO A 243 -21.79 10.88 0.30
N ALA A 244 -21.83 11.27 1.58
CA ALA A 244 -20.66 11.68 2.34
C ALA A 244 -19.57 10.60 2.42
N LEU A 245 -19.96 9.32 2.40
CA LEU A 245 -19.00 8.22 2.32
C LEU A 245 -18.30 8.12 0.98
N ASN A 246 -19.00 8.47 -0.12
CA ASN A 246 -18.37 8.59 -1.43
C ASN A 246 -17.36 9.75 -1.43
N ALA A 247 -17.67 10.87 -0.78
CA ALA A 247 -16.73 11.98 -0.61
C ALA A 247 -15.52 11.57 0.23
N LEU A 248 -15.71 10.82 1.32
CA LEU A 248 -14.64 10.29 2.16
C LEU A 248 -13.74 9.33 1.38
N ALA A 249 -14.34 8.38 0.64
CA ALA A 249 -13.61 7.45 -0.23
C ALA A 249 -12.84 8.19 -1.33
N THR A 250 -13.43 9.23 -1.91
CA THR A 250 -12.78 10.08 -2.92
C THR A 250 -11.57 10.79 -2.34
N ILE A 251 -11.67 11.37 -1.12
CA ILE A 251 -10.54 11.99 -0.43
C ILE A 251 -9.43 10.97 -0.18
N ALA A 252 -9.77 9.80 0.38
CA ALA A 252 -8.79 8.73 0.64
C ALA A 252 -8.08 8.29 -0.66
N LEU A 253 -8.83 8.12 -1.75
CA LEU A 253 -8.29 7.79 -3.07
C LEU A 253 -7.31 8.86 -3.57
N PHE A 254 -7.69 10.14 -3.51
CA PHE A 254 -6.80 11.22 -3.95
C PHE A 254 -5.55 11.36 -3.08
N ILE A 255 -5.65 11.14 -1.77
CA ILE A 255 -4.48 11.09 -0.88
C ILE A 255 -3.55 9.94 -1.29
N THR A 256 -4.10 8.75 -1.53
CA THR A 256 -3.30 7.58 -1.95
C THR A 256 -2.62 7.82 -3.30
N LEU A 257 -3.38 8.25 -4.32
CA LEU A 257 -2.83 8.55 -5.64
C LEU A 257 -1.81 9.70 -5.60
N GLY A 258 -2.08 10.74 -4.81
CA GLY A 258 -1.16 11.85 -4.59
C GLY A 258 0.15 11.40 -3.96
N THR A 259 0.07 10.54 -2.94
CA THR A 259 1.27 9.96 -2.30
C THR A 259 2.06 9.09 -3.26
N LEU A 260 1.39 8.21 -4.02
CA LEU A 260 2.06 7.39 -5.04
C LEU A 260 2.73 8.23 -6.12
N THR A 261 2.04 9.27 -6.57
CA THR A 261 2.55 10.22 -7.57
C THR A 261 3.76 10.99 -7.03
N LEU A 262 3.68 11.47 -5.78
CA LEU A 262 4.80 12.14 -5.11
C LEU A 262 6.02 11.22 -5.01
N VAL A 263 5.81 9.98 -4.54
CA VAL A 263 6.89 8.97 -4.45
C VAL A 263 7.49 8.70 -5.83
N TYR A 264 6.67 8.60 -6.88
CA TYR A 264 7.15 8.43 -8.25
C TYR A 264 8.04 9.60 -8.72
N PHE A 265 7.64 10.84 -8.45
CA PHE A 265 8.47 12.00 -8.82
C PHE A 265 9.76 12.08 -8.01
N VAL A 266 9.70 11.76 -6.70
CA VAL A 266 10.88 11.66 -5.84
C VAL A 266 11.81 10.57 -6.37
N TYR A 267 11.28 9.37 -6.64
CA TYR A 267 12.02 8.28 -7.28
C TYR A 267 12.72 8.73 -8.56
N ARG A 268 11.98 9.34 -9.49
CA ARG A 268 12.53 9.80 -10.78
C ARG A 268 13.65 10.83 -10.61
N ARG A 269 13.58 11.66 -9.56
CA ARG A 269 14.62 12.65 -9.27
C ARG A 269 15.92 12.01 -8.74
N PHE A 270 15.80 10.92 -7.97
CA PHE A 270 16.96 10.19 -7.41
C PHE A 270 17.51 9.10 -8.35
N ALA A 271 16.67 8.47 -9.16
CA ALA A 271 17.06 7.46 -10.13
C ALA A 271 17.74 8.04 -11.39
N GLY A 272 18.16 9.32 -11.34
CA GLY A 272 18.66 10.10 -12.47
C GLY A 272 19.57 9.39 -13.43
N GLY A 273 19.06 9.07 -14.61
CA GLY A 273 19.83 8.84 -15.84
C GLY A 273 19.87 7.39 -16.36
N GLU A 274 19.92 6.36 -15.55
CA GLU A 274 20.11 4.99 -16.07
C GLU A 274 18.79 4.22 -16.30
N ASP A 275 17.75 4.47 -15.51
CA ASP A 275 16.46 3.78 -15.66
C ASP A 275 15.46 4.48 -16.61
N ALA A 276 15.74 5.72 -17.02
CA ALA A 276 14.91 6.41 -18.01
C ALA A 276 14.93 5.70 -19.39
N THR A 277 16.02 5.01 -19.70
CA THR A 277 16.14 4.20 -20.90
C THR A 277 15.41 2.86 -20.80
N ALA A 278 15.30 2.27 -19.61
CA ALA A 278 14.57 1.02 -19.40
C ALA A 278 13.05 1.20 -19.49
N VAL A 279 12.53 2.33 -18.99
CA VAL A 279 11.10 2.67 -19.12
C VAL A 279 10.77 3.06 -20.57
N ALA A 280 11.66 3.78 -21.25
CA ALA A 280 11.49 4.10 -22.67
C ALA A 280 11.54 2.86 -23.58
N ALA A 281 12.26 1.81 -23.17
CA ALA A 281 12.30 0.53 -23.88
C ALA A 281 11.02 -0.30 -23.74
N LEU A 282 10.16 0.01 -22.76
CA LEU A 282 8.83 -0.61 -22.61
C LEU A 282 7.74 0.11 -23.42
N GLU A 283 8.04 1.30 -23.95
CA GLU A 283 7.13 2.10 -24.81
C GLU A 283 7.28 1.80 -26.31
N VAL A 284 8.20 0.92 -26.71
CA VAL A 284 8.41 0.45 -28.09
C VAL A 284 7.91 -1.00 -28.22
#